data_6714b16ede2bc1217a1621dc9d3b0b94
#
_entry.id   6714b16ede2bc1217a1621dc9d3b0b94
#
_cell.length_a   1.000
_cell.length_b   1.000
_cell.length_c   1.000
_cell.angle_alpha   90.00
_cell.angle_beta   90.00
_cell.angle_gamma   90.00
#
_symmetry.space_group_name_H-M   'P 1'
#
loop_
_entity.id
_entity.type
_entity.pdbx_description
1 polymer ?
#
loop_
_entity_poly.entity_id
_entity_poly.type
_entity_poly.pdbx_seq_one_letter_code
_entity_poly.pdbx_strand_id
1 'polypeptide(L)'
;MKKILKRTGKVFCLFLLIVVLVNVLSPLFCRKPDEKYVESLRETEFTSETEGTERICCIDDNEEALLWRLRMIGTAKESIVLSTFDLRADDNGTKILAALNCAAARGVKIQLLIDGIYQQLFLAGSSDFQALASYENVEVGVYNPVTPVNLFKVNYRMHDKYLIVDEKMYLLGGRNSNDIFLGNQTKGINEDRDILVYDTSEGQGESLNQLEDYFHKIWKESCVSIKKGKQSSRYTDAYRHMEEIYISLLKRYNDIETYSAWEKDTIEANKITLINNGIEAGRKTPQVLQTIQYLTENADHVIIQTPYVICNGYMYDVLQGISDHAKLQIVLNAVEKGSNPWGCTDYLNQKKKIL
;
A
#
# COMPACT_ATOMS: atom_id res chain seq x y z
N MET A 1 26.85 20.04 39.14
CA MET A 1 26.16 18.88 38.60
C MET A 1 24.64 19.13 38.39
N LYS A 2 23.82 19.44 39.41
CA LYS A 2 22.35 19.68 39.26
C LYS A 2 21.97 20.79 38.29
N LYS A 3 22.72 21.91 38.17
CA LYS A 3 22.45 23.01 37.22
C LYS A 3 22.71 22.59 35.75
N ILE A 4 23.78 21.80 35.53
CA ILE A 4 24.12 21.30 34.18
C ILE A 4 23.02 20.30 33.73
N LEU A 5 22.64 19.37 34.61
CA LEU A 5 21.58 18.39 34.32
C LEU A 5 20.24 19.06 34.01
N LYS A 6 19.85 20.12 34.75
CA LYS A 6 18.65 20.92 34.44
C LYS A 6 18.74 21.65 33.10
N ARG A 7 19.94 22.15 32.74
CA ARG A 7 20.15 22.84 31.45
C ARG A 7 20.08 21.87 30.27
N THR A 8 20.73 20.71 30.40
CA THR A 8 20.68 19.64 29.41
C THR A 8 19.26 19.11 29.22
N GLY A 9 18.51 18.91 30.32
CA GLY A 9 17.09 18.52 30.24
C GLY A 9 16.22 19.53 29.51
N LYS A 10 16.41 20.84 29.76
CA LYS A 10 15.67 21.89 29.04
C LYS A 10 15.99 21.91 27.53
N VAL A 11 17.27 21.76 27.18
CA VAL A 11 17.69 21.69 25.75
C VAL A 11 17.09 20.46 25.08
N PHE A 12 17.08 19.32 25.75
CA PHE A 12 16.46 18.10 25.23
C PHE A 12 14.93 18.24 25.05
N CYS A 13 14.22 18.81 26.04
CA CYS A 13 12.79 19.10 25.91
C CYS A 13 12.49 20.08 24.78
N LEU A 14 13.31 21.12 24.60
CA LEU A 14 13.15 22.05 23.48
C LEU A 14 13.38 21.35 22.13
N PHE A 15 14.39 20.50 22.04
CA PHE A 15 14.64 19.68 20.84
C PHE A 15 13.43 18.79 20.51
N LEU A 16 12.89 18.06 21.49
CA LEU A 16 11.70 17.24 21.28
C LEU A 16 10.49 18.08 20.85
N LEU A 17 10.30 19.25 21.46
CA LEU A 17 9.24 20.17 21.05
C LEU A 17 9.38 20.60 19.58
N ILE A 18 10.59 20.93 19.14
CA ILE A 18 10.87 21.29 17.75
C ILE A 18 10.58 20.10 16.82
N VAL A 19 11.00 18.90 17.17
CA VAL A 19 10.69 17.68 16.40
C VAL A 19 9.19 17.50 16.26
N VAL A 20 8.43 17.60 17.35
CA VAL A 20 6.97 17.50 17.34
C VAL A 20 6.35 18.58 16.45
N LEU A 21 6.75 19.86 16.64
CA LEU A 21 6.22 20.96 15.85
C LEU A 21 6.48 20.80 14.34
N VAL A 22 7.69 20.40 13.96
CA VAL A 22 8.02 20.17 12.53
C VAL A 22 7.15 19.07 11.95
N ASN A 23 6.95 17.96 12.65
CA ASN A 23 6.13 16.86 12.16
C ASN A 23 4.64 17.24 12.13
N VAL A 24 4.11 17.93 13.13
CA VAL A 24 2.71 18.38 13.18
C VAL A 24 2.39 19.43 12.11
N LEU A 25 3.32 20.36 11.87
CA LEU A 25 3.11 21.43 10.90
C LEU A 25 3.43 21.03 9.44
N SER A 26 4.20 19.98 9.24
CA SER A 26 4.64 19.54 7.91
C SER A 26 3.49 19.31 6.91
N PRO A 27 2.33 18.72 7.28
CA PRO A 27 1.18 18.55 6.38
C PRO A 27 0.55 19.85 5.89
N LEU A 28 0.76 20.97 6.60
CA LEU A 28 0.23 22.27 6.19
C LEU A 28 0.98 22.88 4.99
N PHE A 29 2.16 22.34 4.66
CA PHE A 29 3.00 22.84 3.58
C PHE A 29 2.96 21.86 2.39
N CYS A 30 1.87 21.82 1.66
CA CYS A 30 1.74 21.05 0.44
C CYS A 30 2.55 21.67 -0.71
N ARG A 31 3.01 20.85 -1.66
CA ARG A 31 3.53 21.38 -2.95
C ARG A 31 2.36 21.92 -3.77
N LYS A 32 2.66 22.93 -4.58
CA LYS A 32 1.71 23.46 -5.56
C LYS A 32 1.46 22.41 -6.65
N PRO A 33 0.30 22.48 -7.32
CA PRO A 33 0.06 21.75 -8.55
C PRO A 33 1.17 21.97 -9.57
N ASP A 34 1.41 21.00 -10.42
CA ASP A 34 2.39 21.06 -11.51
C ASP A 34 1.67 21.29 -12.83
N GLU A 35 1.83 22.48 -13.40
CA GLU A 35 1.19 22.85 -14.68
C GLU A 35 1.71 21.99 -15.85
N LYS A 36 3.00 21.64 -15.83
CA LYS A 36 3.57 20.77 -16.88
C LYS A 36 3.00 19.36 -16.81
N TYR A 37 2.70 18.88 -15.60
CA TYR A 37 2.03 17.60 -15.45
C TYR A 37 0.61 17.64 -16.06
N VAL A 38 -0.14 18.71 -15.80
CA VAL A 38 -1.47 18.88 -16.40
C VAL A 38 -1.40 18.94 -17.93
N GLU A 39 -0.38 19.62 -18.49
CA GLU A 39 -0.17 19.63 -19.95
C GLU A 39 0.11 18.21 -20.48
N SER A 40 0.93 17.42 -19.76
CA SER A 40 1.20 16.03 -20.17
C SER A 40 -0.01 15.11 -20.11
N LEU A 41 -1.00 15.39 -19.24
CA LEU A 41 -2.25 14.61 -19.19
C LEU A 41 -3.04 14.71 -20.49
N ARG A 42 -2.96 15.84 -21.22
CA ARG A 42 -3.63 16.04 -22.51
C ARG A 42 -3.04 15.17 -23.61
N GLU A 43 -1.78 14.78 -23.46
CA GLU A 43 -1.07 13.90 -24.39
C GLU A 43 -1.20 12.42 -23.97
N THR A 44 -1.74 12.16 -22.76
CA THR A 44 -1.91 10.80 -22.23
C THR A 44 -3.22 10.20 -22.73
N GLU A 45 -3.13 9.09 -23.42
CA GLU A 45 -4.30 8.29 -23.80
C GLU A 45 -4.75 7.44 -22.60
N PHE A 46 -5.87 7.80 -21.98
CA PHE A 46 -6.46 7.03 -20.85
C PHE A 46 -7.45 5.95 -21.31
N THR A 47 -7.82 5.94 -22.57
CA THR A 47 -8.76 4.99 -23.18
C THR A 47 -8.18 4.40 -24.44
N SER A 48 -8.60 3.19 -24.79
CA SER A 48 -8.29 2.55 -26.07
C SER A 48 -9.55 1.88 -26.60
N GLU A 49 -9.74 1.87 -27.92
CA GLU A 49 -10.81 1.11 -28.56
C GLU A 49 -10.39 -0.34 -28.84
N THR A 50 -9.10 -0.62 -28.80
CA THR A 50 -8.57 -1.98 -28.99
C THR A 50 -8.42 -2.69 -27.65
N GLU A 51 -8.70 -3.98 -27.62
CA GLU A 51 -8.46 -4.83 -26.47
C GLU A 51 -6.98 -4.82 -26.10
N GLY A 52 -6.71 -4.64 -24.80
CA GLY A 52 -5.37 -4.78 -24.23
C GLY A 52 -5.04 -6.23 -23.90
N THR A 53 -3.81 -6.46 -23.48
CA THR A 53 -3.37 -7.78 -23.01
C THR A 53 -3.67 -8.02 -21.54
N GLU A 54 -4.03 -6.98 -20.81
CA GLU A 54 -4.29 -7.02 -19.37
C GLU A 54 -5.78 -7.25 -19.10
N ARG A 55 -6.07 -8.07 -18.14
CA ARG A 55 -7.41 -8.45 -17.68
C ARG A 55 -7.55 -8.07 -16.21
N ILE A 56 -8.77 -7.72 -15.77
CA ILE A 56 -9.00 -7.22 -14.41
C ILE A 56 -10.07 -8.03 -13.66
N CYS A 57 -9.92 -8.08 -12.32
CA CYS A 57 -10.97 -8.49 -11.41
C CYS A 57 -11.01 -7.53 -10.22
N CYS A 58 -12.22 -7.06 -9.87
CA CYS A 58 -12.45 -6.27 -8.66
C CYS A 58 -12.73 -7.21 -7.49
N ILE A 59 -12.06 -6.98 -6.36
CA ILE A 59 -12.17 -7.81 -5.15
C ILE A 59 -12.67 -6.93 -4.01
N ASP A 60 -13.93 -7.11 -3.62
CA ASP A 60 -14.59 -6.32 -2.58
C ASP A 60 -14.63 -7.06 -1.23
N ASP A 61 -14.75 -8.39 -1.24
CA ASP A 61 -14.83 -9.21 -0.04
C ASP A 61 -13.44 -9.42 0.60
N ASN A 62 -13.38 -9.36 1.94
CA ASN A 62 -12.12 -9.48 2.67
C ASN A 62 -11.57 -10.92 2.72
N GLU A 63 -12.43 -11.93 2.70
CA GLU A 63 -11.98 -13.32 2.64
C GLU A 63 -11.48 -13.70 1.23
N GLU A 64 -12.18 -13.23 0.20
CA GLU A 64 -11.71 -13.35 -1.18
C GLU A 64 -10.38 -12.61 -1.37
N ALA A 65 -10.22 -11.42 -0.78
CA ALA A 65 -8.98 -10.68 -0.84
C ALA A 65 -7.79 -11.43 -0.22
N LEU A 66 -8.02 -12.18 0.87
CA LEU A 66 -7.02 -13.10 1.42
C LEU A 66 -6.74 -14.25 0.45
N LEU A 67 -7.80 -14.92 -0.05
CA LEU A 67 -7.67 -16.07 -0.93
C LEU A 67 -6.92 -15.73 -2.23
N TRP A 68 -7.21 -14.59 -2.86
CA TRP A 68 -6.50 -14.15 -4.05
C TRP A 68 -5.00 -13.95 -3.79
N ARG A 69 -4.63 -13.34 -2.65
CA ARG A 69 -3.21 -13.23 -2.25
C ARG A 69 -2.56 -14.58 -2.06
N LEU A 70 -3.26 -15.52 -1.41
CA LEU A 70 -2.75 -16.87 -1.20
C LEU A 70 -2.55 -17.62 -2.51
N ARG A 71 -3.49 -17.52 -3.46
CA ARG A 71 -3.39 -18.12 -4.81
C ARG A 71 -2.21 -17.54 -5.60
N MET A 72 -2.05 -16.22 -5.60
CA MET A 72 -0.94 -15.55 -6.26
C MET A 72 0.40 -16.02 -5.69
N ILE A 73 0.56 -16.01 -4.37
CA ILE A 73 1.80 -16.44 -3.70
C ILE A 73 2.03 -17.96 -3.87
N GLY A 74 0.97 -18.73 -3.78
CA GLY A 74 1.04 -20.19 -3.88
C GLY A 74 1.45 -20.68 -5.27
N THR A 75 0.97 -20.02 -6.33
CA THR A 75 1.30 -20.35 -7.72
C THR A 75 2.60 -19.72 -8.23
N ALA A 76 3.22 -18.82 -7.47
CA ALA A 76 4.47 -18.15 -7.82
C ALA A 76 5.62 -19.14 -8.09
N LYS A 77 6.35 -18.93 -9.20
CA LYS A 77 7.47 -19.76 -9.64
C LYS A 77 8.81 -19.07 -9.62
N GLU A 78 8.85 -17.78 -9.93
CA GLU A 78 10.08 -17.02 -10.14
C GLU A 78 10.27 -15.89 -9.14
N SER A 79 9.28 -15.02 -8.99
CA SER A 79 9.43 -13.80 -8.20
C SER A 79 8.13 -13.35 -7.52
N ILE A 80 8.30 -12.74 -6.34
CA ILE A 80 7.24 -12.05 -5.62
C ILE A 80 7.78 -10.70 -5.15
N VAL A 81 7.02 -9.64 -5.45
CA VAL A 81 7.17 -8.33 -4.83
C VAL A 81 5.94 -8.06 -3.97
N LEU A 82 6.13 -7.84 -2.67
CA LEU A 82 5.07 -7.39 -1.79
C LEU A 82 5.43 -6.03 -1.20
N SER A 83 4.70 -4.99 -1.58
CA SER A 83 4.75 -3.68 -0.94
C SER A 83 3.53 -3.50 -0.05
N THR A 84 3.75 -3.14 1.21
CA THR A 84 2.66 -2.98 2.17
C THR A 84 2.99 -1.97 3.26
N PHE A 85 1.99 -1.15 3.62
CA PHE A 85 2.14 -0.19 4.70
C PHE A 85 2.10 -0.86 6.07
N ASP A 86 1.11 -1.73 6.31
CA ASP A 86 0.84 -2.37 7.60
C ASP A 86 0.68 -3.89 7.40
N LEU A 87 1.78 -4.61 7.61
CA LEU A 87 1.79 -6.07 7.75
C LEU A 87 1.96 -6.41 9.22
N ARG A 88 1.13 -7.28 9.75
CA ARG A 88 1.18 -7.72 11.15
C ARG A 88 1.34 -9.22 11.24
N ALA A 89 1.92 -9.66 12.35
CA ALA A 89 1.94 -11.07 12.73
C ALA A 89 0.67 -11.43 13.54
N ASP A 90 -0.51 -10.98 13.07
CA ASP A 90 -1.83 -11.41 13.53
C ASP A 90 -2.32 -12.64 12.73
N ASP A 91 -3.57 -13.06 12.88
CA ASP A 91 -4.03 -14.32 12.26
C ASP A 91 -3.90 -14.30 10.73
N ASN A 92 -4.44 -13.29 10.05
CA ASN A 92 -4.41 -13.24 8.57
C ASN A 92 -3.06 -12.76 8.03
N GLY A 93 -2.37 -11.86 8.72
CA GLY A 93 -1.01 -11.50 8.34
C GLY A 93 -0.03 -12.67 8.47
N THR A 94 -0.20 -13.52 9.49
CA THR A 94 0.61 -14.74 9.63
C THR A 94 0.31 -15.75 8.52
N LYS A 95 -0.92 -15.84 8.00
CA LYS A 95 -1.24 -16.66 6.82
C LYS A 95 -0.49 -16.19 5.57
N ILE A 96 -0.38 -14.86 5.38
CA ILE A 96 0.44 -14.29 4.29
C ILE A 96 1.92 -14.62 4.51
N LEU A 97 2.45 -14.45 5.73
CA LEU A 97 3.83 -14.81 6.07
C LEU A 97 4.11 -16.29 5.82
N ALA A 98 3.17 -17.18 6.16
CA ALA A 98 3.27 -18.61 5.94
C ALA A 98 3.32 -18.96 4.43
N ALA A 99 2.47 -18.36 3.62
CA ALA A 99 2.48 -18.54 2.18
C ALA A 99 3.81 -18.04 1.56
N LEU A 100 4.30 -16.87 1.96
CA LEU A 100 5.60 -16.33 1.53
C LEU A 100 6.77 -17.23 1.97
N ASN A 101 6.72 -17.77 3.20
CA ASN A 101 7.72 -18.70 3.70
C ASN A 101 7.80 -19.96 2.84
N CYS A 102 6.65 -20.55 2.47
CA CYS A 102 6.62 -21.71 1.59
C CYS A 102 7.07 -21.38 0.15
N ALA A 103 6.75 -20.20 -0.35
CA ALA A 103 7.29 -19.72 -1.63
C ALA A 103 8.81 -19.54 -1.58
N ALA A 104 9.35 -18.95 -0.50
CA ALA A 104 10.80 -18.84 -0.29
C ALA A 104 11.48 -20.21 -0.23
N ALA A 105 10.89 -21.19 0.46
CA ALA A 105 11.39 -22.56 0.53
C ALA A 105 11.40 -23.27 -0.84
N ARG A 106 10.49 -22.91 -1.76
CA ARG A 106 10.49 -23.38 -3.16
C ARG A 106 11.56 -22.70 -4.02
N GLY A 107 12.26 -21.69 -3.50
CA GLY A 107 13.29 -20.96 -4.23
C GLY A 107 12.80 -19.69 -4.94
N VAL A 108 11.55 -19.29 -4.77
CA VAL A 108 10.98 -18.05 -5.34
C VAL A 108 11.73 -16.85 -4.75
N LYS A 109 12.15 -15.91 -5.60
CA LYS A 109 12.79 -14.65 -5.16
C LYS A 109 11.75 -13.73 -4.58
N ILE A 110 11.95 -13.23 -3.35
CA ILE A 110 10.97 -12.40 -2.67
C ILE A 110 11.58 -11.07 -2.29
N GLN A 111 10.92 -9.99 -2.67
CA GLN A 111 11.24 -8.62 -2.24
C GLN A 111 10.06 -8.05 -1.44
N LEU A 112 10.29 -7.78 -0.15
CA LEU A 112 9.31 -7.18 0.74
C LEU A 112 9.65 -5.72 0.95
N LEU A 113 8.76 -4.80 0.60
CA LEU A 113 8.90 -3.38 0.90
C LEU A 113 7.85 -2.98 1.95
N ILE A 114 8.32 -2.62 3.15
CA ILE A 114 7.45 -2.40 4.30
C ILE A 114 7.74 -1.03 4.91
N ASP A 115 6.68 -0.31 5.33
CA ASP A 115 6.86 0.96 6.05
C ASP A 115 7.63 0.75 7.37
N GLY A 116 8.58 1.65 7.64
CA GLY A 116 9.51 1.47 8.75
C GLY A 116 8.88 1.57 10.13
N ILE A 117 7.81 2.36 10.31
CA ILE A 117 7.11 2.41 11.61
C ILE A 117 6.37 1.09 11.87
N TYR A 118 5.63 0.60 10.90
CA TYR A 118 4.84 -0.62 11.06
C TYR A 118 5.73 -1.86 11.17
N GLN A 119 6.83 -1.90 10.41
CA GLN A 119 7.84 -2.95 10.56
C GLN A 119 8.42 -2.99 11.98
N GLN A 120 8.78 -1.82 12.53
CA GLN A 120 9.33 -1.73 13.87
C GLN A 120 8.33 -2.10 14.98
N LEU A 121 7.06 -1.72 14.83
CA LEU A 121 6.03 -1.94 15.84
C LEU A 121 5.48 -3.38 15.84
N PHE A 122 5.26 -3.97 14.66
CA PHE A 122 4.49 -5.19 14.54
C PHE A 122 5.26 -6.41 14.03
N LEU A 123 6.42 -6.22 13.40
CA LEU A 123 7.18 -7.32 12.79
C LEU A 123 8.56 -7.53 13.41
N ALA A 124 9.18 -6.51 13.98
CA ALA A 124 10.54 -6.62 14.51
C ALA A 124 10.68 -7.72 15.58
N GLY A 125 9.64 -7.95 16.39
CA GLY A 125 9.59 -8.98 17.43
C GLY A 125 9.02 -10.33 16.97
N SER A 126 8.52 -10.45 15.72
CA SER A 126 7.92 -11.69 15.20
C SER A 126 9.00 -12.68 14.78
N SER A 127 8.99 -13.88 15.35
CA SER A 127 9.86 -14.99 14.94
C SER A 127 9.58 -15.44 13.51
N ASP A 128 8.31 -15.46 13.12
CA ASP A 128 7.86 -15.88 11.80
C ASP A 128 8.37 -14.92 10.71
N PHE A 129 8.23 -13.61 10.94
CA PHE A 129 8.80 -12.62 10.04
C PHE A 129 10.33 -12.70 9.96
N GLN A 130 11.01 -12.89 11.10
CA GLN A 130 12.48 -13.02 11.13
C GLN A 130 12.94 -14.31 10.41
N ALA A 131 12.18 -15.39 10.52
CA ALA A 131 12.43 -16.62 9.78
C ALA A 131 12.32 -16.39 8.28
N LEU A 132 11.21 -15.83 7.80
CA LEU A 132 11.01 -15.47 6.39
C LEU A 132 12.15 -14.55 5.90
N ALA A 133 12.47 -13.50 6.65
CA ALA A 133 13.53 -12.55 6.30
C ALA A 133 14.94 -13.14 6.32
N SER A 134 15.11 -14.38 6.81
CA SER A 134 16.43 -15.05 6.86
C SER A 134 16.72 -15.93 5.65
N TYR A 135 15.79 -16.18 4.75
CA TYR A 135 16.08 -16.87 3.50
C TYR A 135 17.01 -16.04 2.60
N GLU A 136 17.96 -16.69 1.92
CA GLU A 136 18.92 -16.01 1.04
C GLU A 136 18.27 -15.39 -0.22
N ASN A 137 17.15 -15.95 -0.64
CA ASN A 137 16.32 -15.47 -1.75
C ASN A 137 15.24 -14.47 -1.31
N VAL A 138 15.28 -13.97 -0.05
CA VAL A 138 14.38 -12.96 0.47
C VAL A 138 15.16 -11.68 0.79
N GLU A 139 14.69 -10.57 0.24
CA GLU A 139 15.18 -9.22 0.55
C GLU A 139 14.09 -8.41 1.22
N VAL A 140 14.43 -7.73 2.30
CA VAL A 140 13.49 -6.85 3.03
C VAL A 140 13.96 -5.41 2.93
N GLY A 141 13.21 -4.59 2.22
CA GLY A 141 13.33 -3.14 2.18
C GLY A 141 12.45 -2.48 3.24
N VAL A 142 13.07 -1.75 4.15
CA VAL A 142 12.35 -0.98 5.18
C VAL A 142 12.34 0.48 4.78
N TYR A 143 11.16 1.01 4.45
CA TYR A 143 11.00 2.38 3.99
C TYR A 143 11.03 3.35 5.18
N ASN A 144 11.98 4.27 5.17
CA ASN A 144 12.15 5.35 6.14
C ASN A 144 12.01 4.88 7.61
N PRO A 145 12.84 3.92 8.09
CA PRO A 145 12.78 3.45 9.48
C PRO A 145 13.02 4.62 10.43
N VAL A 146 12.31 4.65 11.55
CA VAL A 146 12.49 5.72 12.55
C VAL A 146 13.82 5.51 13.27
N THR A 147 14.70 6.48 13.13
CA THR A 147 16.02 6.52 13.75
C THR A 147 16.27 7.90 14.36
N PRO A 148 17.21 8.07 15.29
CA PRO A 148 17.55 9.39 15.83
C PRO A 148 17.96 10.41 14.77
N VAL A 149 18.42 9.97 13.59
CA VAL A 149 18.89 10.82 12.49
C VAL A 149 17.75 11.38 11.65
N ASN A 150 16.61 10.66 11.55
CA ASN A 150 15.49 11.05 10.69
C ASN A 150 14.21 11.46 11.44
N LEU A 151 14.31 11.85 12.72
CA LEU A 151 13.16 12.26 13.54
C LEU A 151 12.32 13.39 12.92
N PHE A 152 12.92 14.25 12.10
CA PHE A 152 12.21 15.31 11.37
C PHE A 152 11.47 14.81 10.10
N LYS A 153 11.64 13.56 9.73
CA LYS A 153 11.03 12.94 8.55
C LYS A 153 10.07 11.80 8.91
N VAL A 154 9.61 11.74 10.17
CA VAL A 154 8.72 10.66 10.65
C VAL A 154 7.45 10.55 9.82
N ASN A 155 6.91 11.65 9.30
CA ASN A 155 5.71 11.67 8.47
C ASN A 155 5.93 11.26 7.01
N TYR A 156 7.17 11.00 6.59
CA TYR A 156 7.45 10.53 5.24
C TYR A 156 7.23 9.03 5.20
N ARG A 157 5.96 8.63 4.98
CA ARG A 157 5.53 7.22 5.02
C ARG A 157 5.21 6.72 3.62
N MET A 158 5.50 5.45 3.40
CA MET A 158 5.03 4.70 2.24
C MET A 158 3.65 4.13 2.58
N HIS A 159 2.65 4.44 1.77
CA HIS A 159 1.29 3.97 2.02
C HIS A 159 0.76 3.02 0.91
N ASP A 160 1.65 2.54 0.08
CA ASP A 160 1.33 1.65 -1.04
C ASP A 160 1.02 0.23 -0.56
N LYS A 161 0.15 -0.45 -1.28
CA LYS A 161 -0.23 -1.85 -1.02
C LYS A 161 -0.44 -2.55 -2.35
N TYR A 162 0.55 -3.33 -2.75
CA TYR A 162 0.47 -4.16 -3.95
C TYR A 162 1.29 -5.43 -3.82
N LEU A 163 0.90 -6.44 -4.58
CA LEU A 163 1.57 -7.72 -4.73
C LEU A 163 1.80 -7.96 -6.21
N ILE A 164 3.04 -8.17 -6.66
CA ILE A 164 3.38 -8.55 -8.03
C ILE A 164 3.93 -9.96 -8.00
N VAL A 165 3.53 -10.81 -8.95
CA VAL A 165 3.99 -12.21 -9.03
C VAL A 165 4.38 -12.53 -10.46
N ASP A 166 5.62 -13.06 -10.59
CA ASP A 166 6.20 -13.64 -11.81
C ASP A 166 6.18 -12.69 -13.03
N GLU A 167 6.21 -11.37 -12.80
CA GLU A 167 6.09 -10.38 -13.89
C GLU A 167 4.88 -10.65 -14.81
N LYS A 168 3.82 -11.23 -14.24
CA LYS A 168 2.64 -11.69 -14.98
C LYS A 168 1.33 -11.18 -14.41
N MET A 169 1.29 -10.90 -13.12
CA MET A 169 0.08 -10.42 -12.48
C MET A 169 0.40 -9.53 -11.28
N TYR A 170 -0.51 -8.62 -10.99
CA TYR A 170 -0.43 -7.86 -9.76
C TYR A 170 -1.80 -7.67 -9.12
N LEU A 171 -1.78 -7.43 -7.81
CA LEU A 171 -2.92 -6.99 -7.03
C LEU A 171 -2.57 -5.66 -6.39
N LEU A 172 -3.40 -4.63 -6.61
CA LEU A 172 -3.21 -3.28 -6.10
C LEU A 172 -4.50 -2.79 -5.46
N GLY A 173 -4.43 -2.21 -4.27
CA GLY A 173 -5.62 -1.68 -3.60
C GLY A 173 -5.35 -0.98 -2.29
N GLY A 174 -6.41 -0.86 -1.48
CA GLY A 174 -6.35 -0.18 -0.19
C GLY A 174 -6.04 -1.09 1.00
N ARG A 175 -6.15 -2.43 0.85
CA ARG A 175 -6.03 -3.37 1.96
C ARG A 175 -4.60 -3.56 2.44
N ASN A 176 -4.41 -3.37 3.75
CA ASN A 176 -3.21 -3.82 4.45
C ASN A 176 -3.23 -5.34 4.67
N SER A 177 -2.09 -5.93 5.01
CA SER A 177 -1.94 -7.37 5.23
C SER A 177 -2.08 -7.71 6.72
N ASN A 178 -3.31 -7.62 7.23
CA ASN A 178 -3.65 -7.88 8.64
C ASN A 178 -5.15 -8.18 8.82
N ASP A 179 -5.56 -8.54 10.05
CA ASP A 179 -6.93 -8.92 10.41
C ASP A 179 -7.98 -7.83 10.18
N ILE A 180 -7.59 -6.56 10.12
CA ILE A 180 -8.52 -5.45 9.92
C ILE A 180 -9.07 -5.47 8.48
N PHE A 181 -8.30 -5.97 7.53
CA PHE A 181 -8.60 -5.89 6.09
C PHE A 181 -8.76 -7.24 5.39
N LEU A 182 -8.33 -8.34 6.02
CA LEU A 182 -8.32 -9.65 5.38
C LEU A 182 -9.10 -10.69 6.20
N GLY A 183 -9.69 -11.66 5.50
CA GLY A 183 -10.40 -12.78 6.10
C GLY A 183 -11.81 -12.43 6.59
N ASN A 184 -12.46 -13.38 7.23
CA ASN A 184 -13.86 -13.31 7.65
C ASN A 184 -14.05 -12.84 9.10
N GLN A 185 -13.25 -11.94 9.58
CA GLN A 185 -13.43 -11.34 10.91
C GLN A 185 -14.79 -10.64 11.00
N THR A 186 -15.41 -10.70 12.17
CA THR A 186 -16.76 -10.14 12.38
C THR A 186 -16.76 -8.80 13.11
N LYS A 187 -15.61 -8.37 13.62
CA LYS A 187 -15.48 -7.12 14.40
C LYS A 187 -14.18 -6.40 14.05
N GLY A 188 -14.26 -5.08 14.03
CA GLY A 188 -13.09 -4.23 13.80
C GLY A 188 -12.53 -4.32 12.39
N ILE A 189 -13.35 -4.72 11.42
CA ILE A 189 -12.99 -4.84 10.02
C ILE A 189 -13.16 -3.53 9.26
N ASN A 190 -12.31 -3.35 8.27
CA ASN A 190 -12.48 -2.35 7.21
C ASN A 190 -12.76 -3.08 5.90
N GLU A 191 -13.78 -2.63 5.21
CA GLU A 191 -14.01 -3.01 3.81
C GLU A 191 -13.21 -2.07 2.91
N ASP A 192 -12.64 -2.64 1.86
CA ASP A 192 -11.87 -1.89 0.86
C ASP A 192 -11.98 -2.62 -0.48
N ARG A 193 -11.39 -2.07 -1.53
CA ARG A 193 -11.37 -2.67 -2.85
C ARG A 193 -9.94 -2.89 -3.31
N ASP A 194 -9.66 -4.08 -3.84
CA ASP A 194 -8.45 -4.38 -4.57
C ASP A 194 -8.78 -4.67 -6.04
N ILE A 195 -7.84 -4.41 -6.91
CA ILE A 195 -7.89 -4.78 -8.33
C ILE A 195 -6.78 -5.81 -8.56
N LEU A 196 -7.17 -6.98 -9.02
CA LEU A 196 -6.26 -7.96 -9.61
C LEU A 196 -6.12 -7.63 -11.09
N VAL A 197 -4.90 -7.55 -11.58
CA VAL A 197 -4.56 -7.45 -13.00
C VAL A 197 -3.76 -8.67 -13.41
N TYR A 198 -4.19 -9.33 -14.47
CA TYR A 198 -3.53 -10.48 -15.06
C TYR A 198 -3.15 -10.17 -16.50
N ASP A 199 -1.85 -10.26 -16.83
CA ASP A 199 -1.34 -10.04 -18.17
C ASP A 199 -1.27 -11.36 -18.96
N THR A 200 -1.89 -11.39 -20.14
CA THR A 200 -1.88 -12.54 -21.03
C THR A 200 -0.70 -12.53 -22.00
N SER A 201 0.09 -11.46 -22.04
CA SER A 201 1.18 -11.25 -22.99
C SER A 201 2.57 -11.65 -22.48
N GLU A 202 2.66 -12.42 -21.40
CA GLU A 202 3.94 -12.88 -20.83
C GLU A 202 4.89 -11.73 -20.45
N GLY A 203 4.39 -10.74 -19.70
CA GLY A 203 5.17 -9.62 -19.17
C GLY A 203 5.26 -8.39 -20.08
N GLN A 204 4.36 -8.23 -21.04
CA GLN A 204 4.28 -7.03 -21.88
C GLN A 204 3.14 -6.09 -21.50
N GLY A 205 2.39 -6.40 -20.43
CA GLY A 205 1.33 -5.56 -19.92
C GLY A 205 1.81 -4.16 -19.54
N GLU A 206 1.18 -3.13 -20.07
CA GLU A 206 1.63 -1.75 -19.88
C GLU A 206 1.57 -1.32 -18.41
N SER A 207 0.46 -1.59 -17.72
CA SER A 207 0.30 -1.19 -16.34
C SER A 207 1.15 -2.02 -15.37
N LEU A 208 1.39 -3.30 -15.68
CA LEU A 208 2.29 -4.16 -14.94
C LEU A 208 3.73 -3.62 -15.00
N ASN A 209 4.23 -3.31 -16.20
CA ASN A 209 5.55 -2.72 -16.38
C ASN A 209 5.68 -1.36 -15.67
N GLN A 210 4.64 -0.52 -15.71
CA GLN A 210 4.62 0.75 -14.98
C GLN A 210 4.72 0.54 -13.46
N LEU A 211 4.04 -0.48 -12.91
CA LEU A 211 4.08 -0.78 -11.48
C LEU A 211 5.45 -1.35 -11.05
N GLU A 212 6.06 -2.18 -11.86
CA GLU A 212 7.41 -2.70 -11.63
C GLU A 212 8.47 -1.59 -11.66
N ASP A 213 8.40 -0.72 -12.66
CA ASP A 213 9.25 0.46 -12.74
C ASP A 213 9.08 1.37 -11.51
N TYR A 214 7.83 1.58 -11.07
CA TYR A 214 7.52 2.33 -9.85
C TYR A 214 8.15 1.68 -8.62
N PHE A 215 7.99 0.35 -8.45
CA PHE A 215 8.62 -0.39 -7.37
C PHE A 215 10.14 -0.25 -7.39
N HIS A 216 10.78 -0.49 -8.55
CA HIS A 216 12.23 -0.42 -8.67
C HIS A 216 12.81 0.97 -8.39
N LYS A 217 12.07 2.03 -8.70
CA LYS A 217 12.46 3.40 -8.34
C LYS A 217 12.40 3.63 -6.84
N ILE A 218 11.31 3.22 -6.17
CA ILE A 218 11.18 3.33 -4.70
C ILE A 218 12.22 2.46 -4.00
N TRP A 219 12.45 1.23 -4.47
CA TRP A 219 13.42 0.32 -3.89
C TRP A 219 14.83 0.90 -3.83
N LYS A 220 15.18 1.76 -4.78
CA LYS A 220 16.49 2.44 -4.87
C LYS A 220 16.55 3.75 -4.09
N GLU A 221 15.43 4.20 -3.50
CA GLU A 221 15.41 5.44 -2.72
C GLU A 221 16.35 5.38 -1.52
N SER A 222 17.04 6.48 -1.24
CA SER A 222 18.01 6.59 -0.14
C SER A 222 17.40 6.39 1.25
N CYS A 223 16.10 6.50 1.37
CA CYS A 223 15.36 6.25 2.61
C CYS A 223 15.00 4.77 2.83
N VAL A 224 15.26 3.89 1.85
CA VAL A 224 15.01 2.45 1.96
C VAL A 224 16.25 1.73 2.48
N SER A 225 16.08 1.03 3.59
CA SER A 225 17.13 0.18 4.18
C SER A 225 16.90 -1.27 3.78
N ILE A 226 17.75 -1.79 2.87
CA ILE A 226 17.63 -3.17 2.37
C ILE A 226 18.43 -4.11 3.26
N LYS A 227 17.80 -5.23 3.64
CA LYS A 227 18.43 -6.34 4.36
C LYS A 227 18.27 -7.61 3.54
N LYS A 228 19.39 -8.32 3.36
CA LYS A 228 19.41 -9.66 2.75
C LYS A 228 19.42 -10.72 3.84
N GLY A 229 18.73 -11.81 3.61
CA GLY A 229 18.65 -12.91 4.55
C GLY A 229 19.97 -13.69 4.65
N LYS A 230 20.13 -14.30 5.81
CA LYS A 230 21.12 -15.36 6.05
C LYS A 230 20.43 -16.43 6.87
N GLN A 231 20.22 -17.58 6.29
CA GLN A 231 19.52 -18.69 6.91
C GLN A 231 20.17 -19.09 8.24
N SER A 232 19.36 -19.42 9.23
CA SER A 232 19.82 -19.75 10.57
C SER A 232 18.94 -20.81 11.21
N SER A 233 19.54 -21.83 11.83
CA SER A 233 18.86 -22.86 12.61
C SER A 233 18.09 -22.31 13.83
N ARG A 234 18.38 -21.09 14.22
CA ARG A 234 17.66 -20.36 15.29
C ARG A 234 16.16 -20.24 15.03
N TYR A 235 15.74 -20.28 13.75
CA TYR A 235 14.35 -20.10 13.34
C TYR A 235 13.62 -21.41 13.00
N THR A 236 14.18 -22.56 13.34
CA THR A 236 13.60 -23.88 13.00
C THR A 236 12.15 -24.02 13.45
N ASP A 237 11.81 -23.57 14.65
CA ASP A 237 10.43 -23.68 15.15
C ASP A 237 9.49 -22.71 14.44
N ALA A 238 9.94 -21.51 14.06
CA ALA A 238 9.14 -20.57 13.28
C ALA A 238 8.87 -21.08 11.87
N TYR A 239 9.86 -21.69 11.21
CA TYR A 239 9.64 -22.34 9.91
C TYR A 239 8.58 -23.43 9.99
N ARG A 240 8.66 -24.31 11.01
CA ARG A 240 7.67 -25.38 11.23
C ARG A 240 6.30 -24.80 11.50
N HIS A 241 6.20 -23.79 12.35
CA HIS A 241 4.94 -23.13 12.65
C HIS A 241 4.27 -22.57 11.40
N MET A 242 5.01 -21.86 10.54
CA MET A 242 4.49 -21.32 9.27
C MET A 242 4.11 -22.43 8.28
N GLU A 243 4.88 -23.52 8.21
CA GLU A 243 4.55 -24.68 7.39
C GLU A 243 3.24 -25.35 7.84
N GLU A 244 3.03 -25.54 9.14
CA GLU A 244 1.79 -26.08 9.71
C GLU A 244 0.58 -25.19 9.37
N ILE A 245 0.72 -23.87 9.45
CA ILE A 245 -0.32 -22.92 9.03
C ILE A 245 -0.61 -23.09 7.53
N TYR A 246 0.43 -23.12 6.71
CA TYR A 246 0.25 -23.25 5.26
C TYR A 246 -0.43 -24.57 4.87
N ILE A 247 -0.05 -25.68 5.49
CA ILE A 247 -0.74 -26.97 5.33
C ILE A 247 -2.22 -26.86 5.70
N SER A 248 -2.56 -26.14 6.75
CA SER A 248 -3.96 -25.91 7.12
C SER A 248 -4.72 -25.08 6.08
N LEU A 249 -4.05 -24.11 5.45
CA LEU A 249 -4.61 -23.31 4.36
C LEU A 249 -4.87 -24.16 3.12
N LEU A 250 -3.94 -25.05 2.75
CA LEU A 250 -4.13 -25.99 1.63
C LEU A 250 -5.30 -26.95 1.85
N LYS A 251 -5.59 -27.31 3.10
CA LYS A 251 -6.79 -28.12 3.42
C LYS A 251 -8.09 -27.32 3.32
N ARG A 252 -8.05 -26.02 3.63
CA ARG A 252 -9.22 -25.12 3.56
C ARG A 252 -9.48 -24.66 2.13
N TYR A 253 -8.45 -24.35 1.39
CA TYR A 253 -8.47 -23.83 0.03
C TYR A 253 -7.60 -24.73 -0.84
N ASN A 254 -8.19 -25.73 -1.45
CA ASN A 254 -7.48 -26.82 -2.14
C ASN A 254 -6.81 -26.42 -3.46
N ASP A 255 -6.99 -25.18 -3.90
CA ASP A 255 -6.50 -24.66 -5.18
C ASP A 255 -5.37 -23.59 -5.05
N ILE A 256 -4.89 -23.28 -3.84
CA ILE A 256 -3.87 -22.25 -3.62
C ILE A 256 -2.65 -22.43 -4.53
N GLU A 257 -2.13 -23.65 -4.68
CA GLU A 257 -0.93 -23.93 -5.48
C GLU A 257 -1.23 -24.33 -6.94
N THR A 258 -2.47 -24.64 -7.23
CA THR A 258 -2.90 -25.20 -8.53
C THR A 258 -3.87 -24.30 -9.28
N TYR A 259 -4.20 -23.13 -8.73
CA TYR A 259 -5.13 -22.21 -9.36
C TYR A 259 -4.61 -21.76 -10.73
N SER A 260 -5.46 -21.88 -11.74
CA SER A 260 -5.10 -21.59 -13.14
C SER A 260 -6.21 -20.88 -13.93
N ALA A 261 -7.32 -20.55 -13.26
CA ALA A 261 -8.48 -19.96 -13.95
C ALA A 261 -8.37 -18.41 -14.08
N TRP A 262 -7.15 -17.85 -14.14
CA TRP A 262 -6.90 -16.40 -14.15
C TRP A 262 -7.68 -15.68 -15.25
N GLU A 263 -7.65 -16.18 -16.49
CA GLU A 263 -8.37 -15.57 -17.60
C GLU A 263 -9.89 -15.70 -17.46
N LYS A 264 -10.39 -16.84 -16.91
CA LYS A 264 -11.82 -17.06 -16.74
C LYS A 264 -12.43 -16.14 -15.67
N ASP A 265 -11.68 -15.86 -14.60
CA ASP A 265 -12.16 -15.11 -13.46
C ASP A 265 -11.80 -13.62 -13.53
N THR A 266 -11.27 -13.17 -14.67
CA THR A 266 -10.98 -11.77 -15.00
C THR A 266 -11.71 -11.37 -16.27
N ILE A 267 -11.94 -10.09 -16.45
CA ILE A 267 -12.52 -9.50 -17.67
C ILE A 267 -11.44 -8.72 -18.44
N GLU A 268 -11.58 -8.65 -19.74
CA GLU A 268 -10.68 -7.88 -20.61
C GLU A 268 -10.74 -6.39 -20.30
N ALA A 269 -9.58 -5.73 -20.36
CA ALA A 269 -9.47 -4.29 -20.24
C ALA A 269 -8.78 -3.73 -21.49
N ASN A 270 -9.37 -2.71 -22.09
CA ASN A 270 -8.77 -2.07 -23.25
C ASN A 270 -7.50 -1.30 -22.90
N LYS A 271 -7.50 -0.64 -21.73
CA LYS A 271 -6.34 0.08 -21.22
C LYS A 271 -6.38 0.20 -19.70
N ILE A 272 -5.22 0.03 -19.10
CA ILE A 272 -4.99 0.27 -17.68
C ILE A 272 -3.79 1.22 -17.55
N THR A 273 -3.92 2.28 -16.79
CA THR A 273 -2.86 3.27 -16.59
C THR A 273 -2.57 3.44 -15.10
N LEU A 274 -1.31 3.28 -14.70
CA LEU A 274 -0.88 3.52 -13.33
C LEU A 274 -0.68 5.03 -13.10
N ILE A 275 -1.26 5.55 -12.03
CA ILE A 275 -1.12 6.94 -11.59
C ILE A 275 -0.51 6.99 -10.21
N ASN A 276 0.45 7.86 -9.97
CA ASN A 276 1.09 8.05 -8.68
C ASN A 276 1.48 9.52 -8.41
N ASN A 277 1.77 9.86 -7.16
CA ASN A 277 2.20 11.19 -6.75
C ASN A 277 3.72 11.41 -6.81
N GLY A 278 4.44 10.65 -7.59
CA GLY A 278 5.91 10.65 -7.59
C GLY A 278 6.49 9.76 -6.50
N ILE A 279 7.78 9.47 -6.59
CA ILE A 279 8.48 8.50 -5.74
C ILE A 279 9.24 9.12 -4.58
N GLU A 280 9.60 10.41 -4.66
CA GLU A 280 10.47 11.05 -3.68
C GLU A 280 9.88 11.00 -2.26
N ALA A 281 10.72 10.66 -1.29
CA ALA A 281 10.32 10.78 0.11
C ALA A 281 10.10 12.25 0.49
N GLY A 282 8.91 12.57 0.98
CA GLY A 282 8.59 13.92 1.45
C GLY A 282 7.34 14.52 0.85
N ARG A 283 7.37 15.84 0.65
CA ARG A 283 6.23 16.58 0.10
C ARG A 283 6.09 16.28 -1.38
N LYS A 284 4.92 15.78 -1.77
CA LYS A 284 4.63 15.39 -3.15
C LYS A 284 3.80 16.45 -3.86
N THR A 285 4.01 16.58 -5.16
CA THR A 285 3.09 17.27 -6.06
C THR A 285 1.80 16.45 -6.13
N PRO A 286 0.60 17.06 -6.11
CA PRO A 286 -0.67 16.34 -6.05
C PRO A 286 -1.10 15.77 -7.42
N GLN A 287 -0.25 14.98 -8.07
CA GLN A 287 -0.45 14.49 -9.43
C GLN A 287 -1.70 13.60 -9.56
N VAL A 288 -1.95 12.71 -8.58
CA VAL A 288 -3.16 11.88 -8.59
C VAL A 288 -4.42 12.76 -8.57
N LEU A 289 -4.44 13.80 -7.73
CA LEU A 289 -5.59 14.71 -7.69
C LEU A 289 -5.74 15.53 -8.98
N GLN A 290 -4.62 15.98 -9.59
CA GLN A 290 -4.64 16.67 -10.88
C GLN A 290 -5.17 15.75 -11.99
N THR A 291 -4.80 14.47 -11.98
CA THR A 291 -5.35 13.48 -12.91
C THR A 291 -6.85 13.26 -12.71
N ILE A 292 -7.30 13.13 -11.44
CA ILE A 292 -8.73 13.02 -11.14
C ILE A 292 -9.49 14.25 -11.64
N GLN A 293 -8.96 15.45 -11.39
CA GLN A 293 -9.54 16.69 -11.89
C GLN A 293 -9.67 16.67 -13.42
N TYR A 294 -8.61 16.31 -14.14
CA TYR A 294 -8.61 16.21 -15.59
C TYR A 294 -9.63 15.18 -16.12
N LEU A 295 -9.67 13.99 -15.56
CA LEU A 295 -10.59 12.93 -15.98
C LEU A 295 -12.06 13.26 -15.71
N THR A 296 -12.34 14.19 -14.80
CA THR A 296 -13.71 14.62 -14.46
C THR A 296 -14.17 15.87 -15.19
N GLU A 297 -13.33 16.53 -16.01
CA GLU A 297 -13.66 17.79 -16.70
C GLU A 297 -14.95 17.74 -17.56
N ASN A 298 -15.24 16.57 -18.15
CA ASN A 298 -16.43 16.37 -19.00
C ASN A 298 -17.43 15.39 -18.37
N ALA A 299 -17.35 15.13 -17.08
CA ALA A 299 -18.27 14.21 -16.42
C ALA A 299 -19.55 14.92 -15.98
N ASP A 300 -20.70 14.29 -16.21
CA ASP A 300 -21.99 14.76 -15.66
C ASP A 300 -22.20 14.31 -14.22
N HIS A 301 -21.59 13.19 -13.83
CA HIS A 301 -21.73 12.56 -12.54
C HIS A 301 -20.37 12.11 -12.01
N VAL A 302 -20.01 12.50 -10.79
CA VAL A 302 -18.78 12.09 -10.12
C VAL A 302 -19.13 11.53 -8.73
N ILE A 303 -18.69 10.31 -8.46
CA ILE A 303 -18.82 9.66 -7.16
C ILE A 303 -17.43 9.46 -6.59
N ILE A 304 -17.16 10.06 -5.43
CA ILE A 304 -15.92 9.86 -4.67
C ILE A 304 -16.25 9.02 -3.43
N GLN A 305 -15.73 7.80 -3.38
CA GLN A 305 -15.82 6.96 -2.19
C GLN A 305 -14.47 6.97 -1.47
N THR A 306 -14.45 7.43 -0.23
CA THR A 306 -13.24 7.54 0.58
C THR A 306 -13.56 7.38 2.06
N PRO A 307 -12.71 6.73 2.87
CA PRO A 307 -12.96 6.62 4.30
C PRO A 307 -12.89 7.97 5.03
N TYR A 308 -12.11 8.93 4.51
CA TYR A 308 -11.91 10.24 5.13
C TYR A 308 -11.81 11.34 4.09
N VAL A 309 -12.37 12.52 4.41
CA VAL A 309 -12.14 13.74 3.65
C VAL A 309 -11.24 14.66 4.48
N ILE A 310 -9.98 14.70 4.12
CA ILE A 310 -8.95 15.55 4.74
C ILE A 310 -8.41 16.44 3.63
N CYS A 311 -8.88 17.69 3.57
CA CYS A 311 -8.63 18.57 2.45
C CYS A 311 -7.79 19.79 2.83
N ASN A 312 -6.82 20.12 1.98
CA ASN A 312 -6.19 21.44 1.96
C ASN A 312 -6.93 22.40 0.99
N GLY A 313 -6.47 23.63 0.89
CA GLY A 313 -7.12 24.64 0.02
C GLY A 313 -7.28 24.18 -1.41
N TYR A 314 -6.22 23.65 -2.02
CA TYR A 314 -6.25 23.17 -3.41
C TYR A 314 -7.25 22.01 -3.62
N MET A 315 -7.34 21.09 -2.67
CA MET A 315 -8.31 19.98 -2.76
C MET A 315 -9.76 20.50 -2.71
N TYR A 316 -10.03 21.53 -1.90
CA TYR A 316 -11.33 22.20 -1.93
C TYR A 316 -11.62 22.86 -3.26
N ASP A 317 -10.64 23.55 -3.86
CA ASP A 317 -10.79 24.20 -5.16
C ASP A 317 -11.12 23.16 -6.24
N VAL A 318 -10.48 21.98 -6.20
CA VAL A 318 -10.78 20.85 -7.12
C VAL A 318 -12.20 20.32 -6.91
N LEU A 319 -12.60 20.05 -5.66
CA LEU A 319 -13.95 19.56 -5.37
C LEU A 319 -15.03 20.57 -5.77
N GLN A 320 -14.79 21.87 -5.53
CA GLN A 320 -15.68 22.93 -5.97
C GLN A 320 -15.76 22.96 -7.49
N GLY A 321 -14.62 22.93 -8.19
CA GLY A 321 -14.59 22.91 -9.66
C GLY A 321 -15.35 21.73 -10.28
N ILE A 322 -15.26 20.55 -9.69
CA ILE A 322 -16.07 19.38 -10.10
C ILE A 322 -17.56 19.64 -9.84
N SER A 323 -17.92 20.18 -8.68
CA SER A 323 -19.30 20.45 -8.27
C SER A 323 -19.95 21.55 -9.13
N ASP A 324 -19.18 22.46 -9.73
CA ASP A 324 -19.68 23.55 -10.57
C ASP A 324 -20.23 23.06 -11.92
N HIS A 325 -19.80 21.88 -12.41
CA HIS A 325 -20.23 21.35 -13.70
C HIS A 325 -20.83 19.93 -13.64
N ALA A 326 -20.58 19.17 -12.57
CA ALA A 326 -21.03 17.80 -12.42
C ALA A 326 -21.83 17.60 -11.14
N LYS A 327 -22.69 16.58 -11.10
CA LYS A 327 -23.30 16.13 -9.85
C LYS A 327 -22.27 15.36 -9.04
N LEU A 328 -21.67 16.01 -8.05
CA LEU A 328 -20.69 15.40 -7.15
C LEU A 328 -21.39 14.72 -5.96
N GLN A 329 -21.03 13.45 -5.73
CA GLN A 329 -21.42 12.68 -4.54
C GLN A 329 -20.17 12.19 -3.82
N ILE A 330 -20.07 12.47 -2.52
CA ILE A 330 -18.96 11.99 -1.68
C ILE A 330 -19.53 11.01 -0.66
N VAL A 331 -19.05 9.77 -0.68
CA VAL A 331 -19.45 8.69 0.24
C VAL A 331 -18.34 8.48 1.26
N LEU A 332 -18.68 8.62 2.53
CA LEU A 332 -17.73 8.53 3.65
C LEU A 332 -18.15 7.46 4.64
N ASN A 333 -17.22 7.03 5.48
CA ASN A 333 -17.56 6.30 6.70
C ASN A 333 -18.37 7.15 7.66
N ALA A 334 -19.31 6.51 8.36
CA ALA A 334 -19.95 7.13 9.50
C ALA A 334 -18.90 7.45 10.59
N VAL A 335 -18.96 8.66 11.15
CA VAL A 335 -17.97 9.14 12.13
C VAL A 335 -17.85 8.19 13.33
N GLU A 336 -19.00 7.63 13.77
CA GLU A 336 -19.07 6.73 14.92
C GLU A 336 -18.53 5.33 14.65
N LYS A 337 -18.35 4.97 13.36
CA LYS A 337 -17.91 3.64 12.93
C LYS A 337 -16.55 3.63 12.24
N GLY A 338 -15.97 4.79 12.01
CA GLY A 338 -14.64 4.89 11.41
C GLY A 338 -13.57 4.31 12.34
N SER A 339 -12.69 3.45 11.80
CA SER A 339 -11.56 2.88 12.55
C SER A 339 -10.50 3.92 12.93
N ASN A 340 -10.53 5.09 12.32
CA ASN A 340 -9.64 6.21 12.62
C ASN A 340 -10.44 7.48 12.97
N PRO A 341 -10.70 7.74 14.26
CA PRO A 341 -11.47 8.92 14.68
C PRO A 341 -10.78 10.25 14.32
N TRP A 342 -9.44 10.25 14.18
CA TRP A 342 -8.70 11.44 13.78
C TRP A 342 -8.97 11.83 12.32
N GLY A 343 -9.14 10.86 11.43
CA GLY A 343 -9.48 11.11 10.03
C GLY A 343 -10.84 11.78 9.84
N CYS A 344 -11.79 11.56 10.76
CA CYS A 344 -13.10 12.19 10.72
C CYS A 344 -13.11 13.62 11.28
N THR A 345 -12.10 13.99 12.09
CA THR A 345 -12.06 15.31 12.77
C THR A 345 -11.99 16.44 11.76
N ASP A 346 -11.22 16.30 10.70
CA ASP A 346 -11.08 17.34 9.67
C ASP A 346 -12.43 17.57 8.95
N TYR A 347 -13.10 16.50 8.55
CA TYR A 347 -14.44 16.58 7.96
C TYR A 347 -15.44 17.29 8.89
N LEU A 348 -15.50 16.92 10.18
CA LEU A 348 -16.40 17.53 11.13
C LEU A 348 -16.18 19.04 11.29
N ASN A 349 -14.90 19.46 11.29
CA ASN A 349 -14.53 20.88 11.40
C ASN A 349 -14.84 21.67 10.13
N GLN A 350 -14.81 21.02 8.97
CA GLN A 350 -14.92 21.66 7.66
C GLN A 350 -16.19 21.29 6.89
N LYS A 351 -17.11 20.54 7.51
CA LYS A 351 -18.36 20.05 6.90
C LYS A 351 -19.13 21.13 6.13
N LYS A 352 -19.20 22.36 6.65
CA LYS A 352 -19.90 23.48 5.99
C LYS A 352 -19.23 23.97 4.70
N LYS A 353 -18.00 23.59 4.43
CA LYS A 353 -17.31 23.92 3.17
C LYS A 353 -17.45 22.82 2.13
N ILE A 354 -17.83 21.61 2.56
CA ILE A 354 -17.97 20.43 1.69
C ILE A 354 -19.42 20.27 1.24
N LEU A 355 -20.39 20.72 2.06
CA LEU A 355 -21.83 20.73 1.78
C LEU A 355 -22.27 22.04 1.18
#